data_603f28cc14c5a4278f594846e4bd0e2f
#
_entry.id   603f28cc14c5a4278f594846e4bd0e2f
#
_cell.length_a   1.000
_cell.length_b   1.000
_cell.length_c   1.000
_cell.angle_alpha   90.00
_cell.angle_beta   90.00
_cell.angle_gamma   90.00
#
_symmetry.space_group_name_H-M   'P 1'
#
loop_
_entity.id
_entity.type
_entity.pdbx_description
1 polymer ?
#
loop_
_entity_poly.entity_id
_entity_poly.type
_entity_poly.pdbx_seq_one_letter_code
_entity_poly.pdbx_strand_id
1 'polypeptide(L)'
;MKTTGRVNGIISNIVIVKADGPVGQNEICHVYCGDTKMMAEVIKVVGDNAYVQVFDSTRGLKIGEKVEFEGHMLEATLAPGLLSRNYDGLQNDLEKMDGLFIARGSITDPIDFEKKWEFKPLAKPGDKVSAASWLGQVKEEWVEHKIMVPFTMEGTYTVKSVVPAGEYKVTDTIAVITDADGRDHDITMVQRWPVKQAVRCYREKPRPSRVMETGVRAIDTFNPLAEGGTGFIPGPFGAGKTVLQHAISKQADADVIIIVACGERANEVVEIFKEFPELVDPRTGHKLMERTIIICNTSNMPVAAREASVYTGMTIGEYYRSMGLKVLVMADSTSRWALALREMSNRLEELPGQDAFPVDLSAIISNFYARAGLVKLNNGKTGSVTFLGTVSPAGGNLKEPVTESTKKAARCFYALSQGRADSKRYPAIDPLESYSKYLEYPEIEEYLDGRIEKGWVEKVYAGKTLVQRGKEANDQINILGDDGVPVEYHERFWKSELIDFVILQQDAFDEIDANCPIERQKMMYEMVLDICDREFAFAGFEECASFFKGLINLFRQMNYSEWKSEKFEDYRRQIEKTVSEKESK
;
A
#
# COMPACT_ATOMS: atom_id res chain seq x y z
N MET A 1 26.78 29.70 -0.30
CA MET A 1 25.74 30.76 -0.42
C MET A 1 24.55 30.10 -1.07
N LYS A 2 23.33 30.31 -0.54
CA LYS A 2 22.13 29.84 -1.23
C LYS A 2 21.94 30.62 -2.52
N THR A 3 21.60 29.93 -3.61
CA THR A 3 21.29 30.59 -4.90
C THR A 3 19.98 31.34 -4.75
N THR A 4 19.90 32.54 -5.31
CA THR A 4 18.70 33.36 -5.38
C THR A 4 18.24 33.52 -6.81
N GLY A 5 17.07 34.07 -7.02
CA GLY A 5 16.55 34.39 -8.35
C GLY A 5 15.33 35.30 -8.25
N ARG A 6 14.79 35.63 -9.42
CA ARG A 6 13.57 36.43 -9.53
C ARG A 6 12.58 35.83 -10.49
N VAL A 7 11.31 35.97 -10.16
CA VAL A 7 10.19 35.55 -11.02
C VAL A 7 10.27 36.32 -12.36
N ASN A 8 10.38 35.57 -13.45
CA ASN A 8 10.44 36.08 -14.81
C ASN A 8 9.19 35.82 -15.64
N GLY A 9 8.41 34.78 -15.23
CA GLY A 9 7.17 34.42 -15.90
C GLY A 9 6.30 33.53 -15.00
N ILE A 10 5.00 33.48 -15.27
CA ILE A 10 4.03 32.70 -14.48
C ILE A 10 3.10 32.00 -15.45
N ILE A 11 3.01 30.67 -15.37
CA ILE A 11 2.12 29.82 -16.15
C ILE A 11 1.33 28.93 -15.19
N SER A 12 0.19 29.42 -14.71
CA SER A 12 -0.58 28.72 -13.67
C SER A 12 0.30 28.48 -12.43
N ASN A 13 0.50 27.23 -12.01
CA ASN A 13 1.36 26.87 -10.87
C ASN A 13 2.85 26.75 -11.22
N ILE A 14 3.21 26.90 -12.49
CA ILE A 14 4.62 26.91 -12.92
C ILE A 14 5.10 28.35 -12.98
N VAL A 15 6.20 28.61 -12.31
CA VAL A 15 6.84 29.90 -12.27
C VAL A 15 8.21 29.79 -12.94
N ILE A 16 8.48 30.66 -13.89
CA ILE A 16 9.80 30.76 -14.54
C ILE A 16 10.61 31.72 -13.71
N VAL A 17 11.73 31.23 -13.21
CA VAL A 17 12.65 31.99 -12.35
C VAL A 17 13.98 32.18 -13.07
N LYS A 18 14.43 33.42 -13.20
CA LYS A 18 15.80 33.71 -13.62
C LYS A 18 16.69 33.54 -12.40
N ALA A 19 17.54 32.50 -12.42
CA ALA A 19 18.46 32.20 -11.33
C ALA A 19 19.75 33.00 -11.41
N ASP A 20 20.26 33.43 -10.26
CA ASP A 20 21.53 34.20 -10.14
C ASP A 20 22.76 33.28 -9.99
N GLY A 21 22.55 31.95 -9.96
CA GLY A 21 23.61 30.95 -9.79
C GLY A 21 23.15 29.55 -10.20
N PRO A 22 23.93 28.51 -9.93
CA PRO A 22 23.60 27.14 -10.31
C PRO A 22 22.38 26.63 -9.52
N VAL A 23 21.50 25.96 -10.24
CA VAL A 23 20.27 25.34 -9.71
C VAL A 23 20.15 23.92 -10.26
N GLY A 24 19.81 22.98 -9.39
CA GLY A 24 19.60 21.57 -9.74
C GLY A 24 18.14 21.23 -10.04
N GLN A 25 17.92 20.21 -10.84
CA GLN A 25 16.59 19.63 -11.02
C GLN A 25 16.13 18.93 -9.73
N ASN A 26 14.83 19.03 -9.43
CA ASN A 26 14.19 18.57 -8.19
C ASN A 26 14.63 19.32 -6.91
N GLU A 27 15.37 20.40 -7.04
CA GLU A 27 15.75 21.25 -5.91
C GLU A 27 14.53 21.99 -5.37
N ILE A 28 14.42 22.10 -4.06
CA ILE A 28 13.39 22.89 -3.39
C ILE A 28 13.79 24.37 -3.40
N CYS A 29 12.80 25.19 -3.64
CA CYS A 29 12.95 26.64 -3.53
C CYS A 29 11.73 27.25 -2.85
N HIS A 30 11.86 28.51 -2.45
CA HIS A 30 10.77 29.30 -1.87
C HIS A 30 10.53 30.52 -2.75
N VAL A 31 9.28 30.62 -3.22
CA VAL A 31 8.79 31.76 -4.00
C VAL A 31 8.06 32.71 -3.05
N TYR A 32 8.47 33.97 -3.02
CA TYR A 32 7.86 35.00 -2.18
C TYR A 32 6.73 35.69 -2.94
N CYS A 33 5.59 35.86 -2.29
CA CYS A 33 4.48 36.66 -2.76
C CYS A 33 4.11 37.65 -1.65
N GLY A 34 4.71 38.85 -1.72
CA GLY A 34 4.73 39.76 -0.57
C GLY A 34 5.41 39.07 0.63
N ASP A 35 4.72 39.01 1.77
CA ASP A 35 5.22 38.37 3.00
C ASP A 35 4.99 36.85 3.04
N THR A 36 4.25 36.29 2.09
CA THR A 36 3.95 34.85 2.05
C THR A 36 5.09 34.09 1.35
N LYS A 37 5.65 33.13 2.07
CA LYS A 37 6.71 32.23 1.58
C LYS A 37 6.07 30.91 1.12
N MET A 38 6.15 30.61 -0.18
CA MET A 38 5.55 29.42 -0.77
C MET A 38 6.64 28.44 -1.19
N MET A 39 6.50 27.19 -0.79
CA MET A 39 7.40 26.13 -1.24
C MET A 39 7.15 25.78 -2.71
N ALA A 40 8.22 25.48 -3.43
CA ALA A 40 8.18 25.05 -4.82
C ALA A 40 9.34 24.07 -5.13
N GLU A 41 9.20 23.32 -6.20
CA GLU A 41 10.22 22.38 -6.69
C GLU A 41 10.65 22.74 -8.11
N VAL A 42 11.95 22.67 -8.39
CA VAL A 42 12.50 22.85 -9.73
C VAL A 42 12.20 21.62 -10.57
N ILE A 43 11.38 21.77 -11.60
CA ILE A 43 10.99 20.68 -12.50
C ILE A 43 11.80 20.64 -13.80
N LYS A 44 12.35 21.80 -14.24
CA LYS A 44 13.14 21.90 -15.45
C LYS A 44 14.10 23.09 -15.36
N VAL A 45 15.28 22.94 -15.91
CA VAL A 45 16.26 24.04 -16.05
C VAL A 45 16.65 24.18 -17.50
N VAL A 46 16.58 25.40 -18.03
CA VAL A 46 16.97 25.74 -19.40
C VAL A 46 17.79 27.02 -19.38
N GLY A 47 19.10 26.92 -19.59
CA GLY A 47 20.00 28.06 -19.43
C GLY A 47 19.95 28.60 -18.00
N ASP A 48 19.73 29.93 -17.87
CA ASP A 48 19.60 30.60 -16.57
C ASP A 48 18.17 30.56 -16.00
N ASN A 49 17.23 29.94 -16.72
CA ASN A 49 15.85 29.87 -16.31
C ASN A 49 15.55 28.54 -15.64
N ALA A 50 15.06 28.59 -14.39
CA ALA A 50 14.47 27.46 -13.67
C ALA A 50 12.95 27.53 -13.78
N TYR A 51 12.34 26.44 -14.22
CA TYR A 51 10.89 26.24 -14.17
C TYR A 51 10.59 25.57 -12.84
N VAL A 52 9.87 26.29 -11.98
CA VAL A 52 9.56 25.79 -10.65
C VAL A 52 8.06 25.60 -10.50
N GLN A 53 7.67 24.47 -9.95
CA GLN A 53 6.29 24.19 -9.64
C GLN A 53 6.00 24.56 -8.20
N VAL A 54 5.11 25.54 -8.01
CA VAL A 54 4.70 25.98 -6.67
C VAL A 54 3.69 25.00 -6.10
N PHE A 55 3.88 24.60 -4.84
CA PHE A 55 2.99 23.71 -4.10
C PHE A 55 1.73 24.40 -3.58
N ASP A 56 1.61 25.70 -3.80
CA ASP A 56 0.50 26.55 -3.42
C ASP A 56 -0.13 27.29 -4.61
N SER A 57 -1.21 28.05 -4.35
CA SER A 57 -1.80 28.92 -5.35
C SER A 57 -0.87 30.10 -5.68
N THR A 58 -0.59 30.30 -6.95
CA THR A 58 0.22 31.43 -7.46
C THR A 58 -0.57 32.74 -7.63
N ARG A 59 -1.85 32.78 -7.20
CA ARG A 59 -2.67 34.00 -7.33
C ARG A 59 -2.03 35.19 -6.62
N GLY A 60 -1.91 36.31 -7.32
CA GLY A 60 -1.31 37.53 -6.78
C GLY A 60 0.22 37.57 -6.84
N LEU A 61 0.89 36.50 -7.27
CA LEU A 61 2.34 36.49 -7.54
C LEU A 61 2.65 37.44 -8.71
N LYS A 62 3.74 38.18 -8.61
CA LYS A 62 4.18 39.18 -9.61
C LYS A 62 5.56 38.83 -10.17
N ILE A 63 5.82 39.31 -11.40
CA ILE A 63 7.15 39.28 -11.98
C ILE A 63 8.07 40.15 -11.12
N GLY A 64 9.31 39.71 -10.92
CA GLY A 64 10.30 40.40 -10.11
C GLY A 64 10.33 39.99 -8.63
N GLU A 65 9.33 39.21 -8.15
CA GLU A 65 9.34 38.68 -6.79
C GLU A 65 10.56 37.77 -6.56
N LYS A 66 11.01 37.72 -5.31
CA LYS A 66 12.20 36.98 -4.90
C LYS A 66 11.95 35.47 -4.88
N VAL A 67 12.98 34.72 -5.25
CA VAL A 67 13.02 33.24 -5.07
C VAL A 67 14.33 32.85 -4.40
N GLU A 68 14.26 31.92 -3.45
CA GLU A 68 15.42 31.37 -2.75
C GLU A 68 15.50 29.85 -2.98
N PHE A 69 16.62 29.35 -3.48
CA PHE A 69 16.88 27.93 -3.69
C PHE A 69 17.58 27.35 -2.46
N GLU A 70 17.15 26.17 -2.01
CA GLU A 70 17.61 25.58 -0.75
C GLU A 70 18.83 24.66 -0.90
N GLY A 71 19.17 24.24 -2.13
CA GLY A 71 20.31 23.36 -2.41
C GLY A 71 20.05 21.87 -2.11
N HIS A 72 18.80 21.49 -1.82
CA HIS A 72 18.40 20.10 -1.59
C HIS A 72 17.02 19.81 -2.19
N MET A 73 16.73 18.51 -2.39
CA MET A 73 15.43 18.05 -2.89
C MET A 73 14.38 18.07 -1.76
N LEU A 74 13.12 17.80 -2.12
CA LEU A 74 12.06 17.60 -1.12
C LEU A 74 12.41 16.41 -0.22
N GLU A 75 12.47 16.64 1.08
CA GLU A 75 12.87 15.66 2.09
C GLU A 75 11.72 15.32 3.02
N ALA A 76 11.66 14.05 3.45
CA ALA A 76 10.85 13.64 4.58
C ALA A 76 11.66 13.70 5.87
N THR A 77 11.02 14.17 6.94
CA THR A 77 11.56 14.08 8.31
C THR A 77 11.28 12.69 8.87
N LEU A 78 12.32 12.00 9.28
CA LEU A 78 12.28 10.61 9.76
C LEU A 78 12.76 10.56 11.21
N ALA A 79 11.84 10.30 12.13
CA ALA A 79 12.10 10.33 13.57
C ALA A 79 11.00 9.60 14.34
N PRO A 80 11.16 9.32 15.64
CA PRO A 80 10.08 8.88 16.51
C PRO A 80 8.95 9.92 16.55
N GLY A 81 7.70 9.46 16.57
CA GLY A 81 6.52 10.31 16.63
C GLY A 81 5.75 10.46 15.33
N LEU A 82 6.06 9.64 14.32
CA LEU A 82 5.33 9.58 13.04
C LEU A 82 4.05 8.74 13.10
N LEU A 83 4.02 7.70 13.94
CA LEU A 83 2.83 6.84 14.10
C LEU A 83 1.67 7.61 14.72
N SER A 84 0.46 7.20 14.38
CA SER A 84 -0.80 7.83 14.81
C SER A 84 -0.99 9.26 14.30
N ARG A 85 -0.31 9.65 13.22
CA ARG A 85 -0.37 11.01 12.66
C ARG A 85 -1.03 11.05 11.29
N ASN A 86 -1.59 12.23 11.01
CA ASN A 86 -2.22 12.59 9.75
C ASN A 86 -1.42 13.71 9.09
N TYR A 87 -0.84 13.42 7.92
CA TYR A 87 -0.01 14.37 7.17
C TYR A 87 -0.65 14.76 5.83
N ASP A 88 -0.25 15.91 5.31
CA ASP A 88 -0.42 16.22 3.89
C ASP A 88 0.72 15.61 3.04
N GLY A 89 0.69 15.83 1.72
CA GLY A 89 1.71 15.31 0.80
C GLY A 89 3.12 15.85 1.03
N LEU A 90 3.27 16.95 1.74
CA LEU A 90 4.53 17.58 2.11
C LEU A 90 4.95 17.29 3.55
N GLN A 91 4.26 16.36 4.20
CA GLN A 91 4.47 15.97 5.60
C GLN A 91 4.16 17.09 6.62
N ASN A 92 3.23 17.98 6.30
CA ASN A 92 2.68 18.87 7.32
C ASN A 92 1.68 18.10 8.19
N ASP A 93 1.78 18.26 9.51
CA ASP A 93 0.84 17.66 10.46
C ASP A 93 -0.51 18.36 10.39
N LEU A 94 -1.53 17.67 9.90
CA LEU A 94 -2.87 18.23 9.68
C LEU A 94 -3.60 18.54 10.99
N GLU A 95 -3.25 17.89 12.08
CA GLU A 95 -3.86 18.15 13.39
C GLU A 95 -3.38 19.48 14.01
N LYS A 96 -2.21 19.97 13.58
CA LYS A 96 -1.63 21.24 14.02
C LYS A 96 -2.04 22.42 13.13
N MET A 97 -2.79 22.18 12.05
CA MET A 97 -3.25 23.23 11.17
C MET A 97 -4.51 23.90 11.71
N ASP A 98 -4.49 25.22 11.84
CA ASP A 98 -5.65 26.00 12.23
C ASP A 98 -6.60 26.21 11.04
N GLY A 99 -7.88 25.88 11.23
CA GLY A 99 -8.97 26.21 10.31
C GLY A 99 -9.43 25.08 9.41
N LEU A 100 -10.54 25.32 8.69
CA LEU A 100 -11.19 24.36 7.77
C LEU A 100 -10.44 24.19 6.44
N PHE A 101 -9.50 25.08 6.12
CA PHE A 101 -8.71 25.09 4.89
C PHE A 101 -7.24 25.34 5.20
N ILE A 102 -6.35 24.64 4.48
CA ILE A 102 -4.91 24.87 4.56
C ILE A 102 -4.62 26.29 4.07
N ALA A 103 -4.12 27.14 4.94
CA ALA A 103 -3.73 28.49 4.57
C ALA A 103 -2.48 28.46 3.69
N ARG A 104 -2.41 29.40 2.73
CA ARG A 104 -1.29 29.53 1.80
C ARG A 104 0.03 29.78 2.55
N GLY A 105 1.06 29.01 2.21
CA GLY A 105 2.36 29.09 2.87
C GLY A 105 2.40 28.49 4.28
N SER A 106 1.33 27.78 4.72
CA SER A 106 1.33 27.09 6.02
C SER A 106 2.33 25.96 6.01
N ILE A 107 3.18 25.93 7.02
CA ILE A 107 4.12 24.83 7.30
C ILE A 107 3.93 24.45 8.76
N THR A 108 3.76 23.17 9.04
CA THR A 108 3.71 22.64 10.41
C THR A 108 4.82 21.62 10.62
N ASP A 109 5.27 21.53 11.87
CA ASP A 109 6.26 20.53 12.22
C ASP A 109 5.66 19.12 12.13
N PRO A 110 6.33 18.18 11.44
CA PRO A 110 5.82 16.83 11.25
C PRO A 110 5.80 15.99 12.52
N ILE A 111 6.58 16.36 13.52
CA ILE A 111 6.66 15.70 14.84
C ILE A 111 6.67 16.73 15.95
N ASP A 112 6.56 16.26 17.19
CA ASP A 112 6.78 17.07 18.39
C ASP A 112 8.25 17.03 18.77
N PHE A 113 9.00 18.10 18.47
CA PHE A 113 10.43 18.21 18.79
C PHE A 113 10.71 18.37 20.28
N GLU A 114 9.73 18.75 21.08
CA GLU A 114 9.88 18.94 22.53
C GLU A 114 9.59 17.67 23.32
N LYS A 115 8.93 16.69 22.70
CA LYS A 115 8.63 15.40 23.35
C LYS A 115 9.91 14.66 23.70
N LYS A 116 10.00 14.17 24.91
CA LYS A 116 11.08 13.29 25.37
C LYS A 116 10.72 11.83 25.15
N TRP A 117 11.72 11.06 24.76
CA TRP A 117 11.62 9.65 24.49
C TRP A 117 12.55 8.85 25.39
N GLU A 118 12.09 7.74 25.93
CA GLU A 118 12.91 6.82 26.72
C GLU A 118 13.87 6.04 25.80
N PHE A 119 15.10 6.54 25.69
CA PHE A 119 16.13 5.96 24.84
C PHE A 119 16.83 4.79 25.54
N LYS A 120 17.05 3.70 24.81
CA LYS A 120 17.83 2.53 25.23
C LYS A 120 18.96 2.29 24.24
N PRO A 121 20.24 2.36 24.64
CA PRO A 121 21.35 2.12 23.72
C PRO A 121 21.40 0.65 23.27
N LEU A 122 21.74 0.42 22.00
CA LEU A 122 22.00 -0.89 21.42
C LEU A 122 23.45 -1.04 20.99
N ALA A 123 24.06 0.02 20.46
CA ALA A 123 25.46 0.06 20.06
C ALA A 123 26.36 0.36 21.26
N LYS A 124 27.61 -0.05 21.15
CA LYS A 124 28.67 0.18 22.16
C LYS A 124 29.83 0.96 21.56
N PRO A 125 30.57 1.73 22.38
CA PRO A 125 31.81 2.35 21.92
C PRO A 125 32.76 1.30 21.31
N GLY A 126 33.31 1.62 20.13
CA GLY A 126 34.16 0.73 19.35
C GLY A 126 33.44 -0.07 18.27
N ASP A 127 32.13 -0.15 18.27
CA ASP A 127 31.37 -0.83 17.23
C ASP A 127 31.58 -0.15 15.87
N LYS A 128 31.67 -0.97 14.81
CA LYS A 128 31.68 -0.48 13.42
C LYS A 128 30.25 -0.36 12.92
N VAL A 129 29.91 0.81 12.41
CA VAL A 129 28.57 1.15 11.93
C VAL A 129 28.62 1.81 10.55
N SER A 130 27.54 1.69 9.82
CA SER A 130 27.33 2.33 8.52
C SER A 130 25.89 2.86 8.44
N ALA A 131 25.50 3.49 7.36
CA ALA A 131 24.13 3.96 7.14
C ALA A 131 23.10 2.88 7.53
N ALA A 132 22.05 3.28 8.21
CA ALA A 132 20.98 2.42 8.77
C ALA A 132 21.40 1.45 9.88
N SER A 133 22.63 1.46 10.36
CA SER A 133 23.02 0.67 11.56
C SER A 133 22.28 1.19 12.80
N TRP A 134 21.82 0.28 13.65
CA TRP A 134 21.04 0.62 14.84
C TRP A 134 21.95 1.07 15.98
N LEU A 135 21.70 2.25 16.50
CA LEU A 135 22.46 2.83 17.62
C LEU A 135 21.72 2.67 18.94
N GLY A 136 20.41 2.71 18.90
CA GLY A 136 19.55 2.57 20.06
C GLY A 136 18.10 2.38 19.64
N GLN A 137 17.20 2.42 20.61
CA GLN A 137 15.76 2.32 20.37
C GLN A 137 14.96 3.16 21.37
N VAL A 138 13.76 3.53 20.95
CA VAL A 138 12.72 4.13 21.79
C VAL A 138 11.41 3.39 21.58
N LYS A 139 10.49 3.45 22.53
CA LYS A 139 9.16 2.88 22.38
C LYS A 139 8.25 3.94 21.73
N GLU A 140 7.83 3.68 20.51
CA GLU A 140 6.81 4.48 19.79
C GLU A 140 5.54 3.64 19.67
N GLU A 141 4.52 4.03 20.42
CA GLU A 141 3.30 3.24 20.59
C GLU A 141 3.64 1.79 20.99
N TRP A 142 3.35 0.83 20.14
CA TRP A 142 3.68 -0.59 20.38
C TRP A 142 4.97 -1.04 19.68
N VAL A 143 5.58 -0.17 18.86
CA VAL A 143 6.76 -0.46 18.04
C VAL A 143 8.03 -0.07 18.78
N GLU A 144 9.04 -0.92 18.76
CA GLU A 144 10.42 -0.57 19.12
C GLU A 144 11.08 0.19 17.96
N HIS A 145 10.97 1.51 18.00
CA HIS A 145 11.54 2.39 17.00
C HIS A 145 13.06 2.43 17.10
N LYS A 146 13.74 1.96 16.06
CA LYS A 146 15.22 1.92 16.04
C LYS A 146 15.77 3.28 15.62
N ILE A 147 16.69 3.80 16.43
CA ILE A 147 17.46 4.99 16.09
C ILE A 147 18.69 4.55 15.30
N MET A 148 18.87 5.09 14.12
CA MET A 148 19.84 4.61 13.14
C MET A 148 20.86 5.68 12.78
N VAL A 149 22.02 5.23 12.31
CA VAL A 149 22.93 6.11 11.57
C VAL A 149 22.21 6.66 10.35
N PRO A 150 22.22 7.99 10.12
CA PRO A 150 21.53 8.61 9.00
C PRO A 150 21.87 7.98 7.65
N PHE A 151 20.86 7.86 6.79
CA PHE A 151 21.00 7.24 5.45
C PHE A 151 21.95 8.01 4.53
N THR A 152 22.18 9.29 4.81
CA THR A 152 23.09 10.16 4.05
C THR A 152 24.56 9.93 4.38
N MET A 153 24.88 9.16 5.42
CA MET A 153 26.24 8.91 5.88
C MET A 153 26.84 7.70 5.18
N GLU A 154 27.60 7.95 4.13
CA GLU A 154 28.28 6.91 3.36
C GLU A 154 29.54 6.42 4.06
N GLY A 155 29.88 5.14 3.88
CA GLY A 155 31.10 4.53 4.42
C GLY A 155 30.92 3.86 5.78
N THR A 156 32.04 3.61 6.43
CA THR A 156 32.10 2.93 7.75
C THR A 156 32.59 3.89 8.81
N TYR A 157 31.90 3.93 9.91
CA TYR A 157 32.21 4.75 11.07
C TYR A 157 32.50 3.87 12.30
N THR A 158 33.11 4.45 13.30
CA THR A 158 33.34 3.80 14.61
C THR A 158 32.54 4.57 15.65
N VAL A 159 31.75 3.85 16.45
CA VAL A 159 31.02 4.47 17.56
C VAL A 159 32.03 4.95 18.62
N LYS A 160 32.06 6.25 18.86
CA LYS A 160 32.91 6.88 19.90
C LYS A 160 32.21 6.85 21.24
N SER A 161 30.96 7.24 21.30
CA SER A 161 30.14 7.25 22.50
C SER A 161 28.66 7.12 22.16
N VAL A 162 27.91 6.53 23.10
CA VAL A 162 26.42 6.50 23.07
C VAL A 162 25.95 6.93 24.45
N VAL A 163 24.90 7.74 24.54
CA VAL A 163 24.33 8.17 25.83
C VAL A 163 23.74 6.98 26.59
N PRO A 164 23.72 7.00 27.92
CA PRO A 164 23.08 5.96 28.72
C PRO A 164 21.54 5.96 28.48
N ALA A 165 20.88 4.91 28.94
CA ALA A 165 19.44 4.85 28.96
C ALA A 165 18.86 6.03 29.76
N GLY A 166 17.88 6.72 29.19
CA GLY A 166 17.28 7.91 29.77
C GLY A 166 16.31 8.61 28.84
N GLU A 167 15.77 9.72 29.26
CA GLU A 167 14.83 10.54 28.50
C GLU A 167 15.58 11.63 27.70
N TYR A 168 15.40 11.63 26.40
CA TYR A 168 16.01 12.58 25.48
C TYR A 168 15.00 13.11 24.47
N LYS A 169 15.19 14.34 24.04
CA LYS A 169 14.47 14.91 22.89
C LYS A 169 15.03 14.33 21.60
N VAL A 170 14.23 14.38 20.53
CA VAL A 170 14.65 13.91 19.22
C VAL A 170 15.85 14.69 18.64
N THR A 171 16.05 15.93 19.10
CA THR A 171 17.14 16.83 18.69
C THR A 171 18.42 16.67 19.53
N ASP A 172 18.35 15.97 20.65
CA ASP A 172 19.52 15.75 21.51
C ASP A 172 20.52 14.80 20.82
N THR A 173 21.82 15.05 20.99
CA THR A 173 22.87 14.14 20.52
C THR A 173 22.84 12.86 21.35
N ILE A 174 22.49 11.72 20.73
CA ILE A 174 22.39 10.41 21.39
C ILE A 174 23.62 9.52 21.17
N ALA A 175 24.39 9.81 20.15
CA ALA A 175 25.63 9.11 19.85
C ALA A 175 26.61 10.03 19.12
N VAL A 176 27.91 9.72 19.26
CA VAL A 176 28.97 10.32 18.46
C VAL A 176 29.67 9.20 17.72
N ILE A 177 29.83 9.35 16.42
CA ILE A 177 30.54 8.39 15.56
C ILE A 177 31.70 9.08 14.86
N THR A 178 32.79 8.38 14.64
CA THR A 178 34.00 8.91 14.03
C THR A 178 34.22 8.28 12.67
N ASP A 179 34.50 9.10 11.65
CA ASP A 179 34.81 8.63 10.31
C ASP A 179 36.26 8.12 10.17
N ALA A 180 36.63 7.69 8.95
CA ALA A 180 37.98 7.19 8.67
C ALA A 180 39.07 8.27 8.80
N ASP A 181 38.70 9.54 8.65
CA ASP A 181 39.60 10.70 8.78
C ASP A 181 39.75 11.17 10.23
N GLY A 182 39.06 10.53 11.16
CA GLY A 182 39.09 10.87 12.60
C GLY A 182 38.18 12.04 12.97
N ARG A 183 37.22 12.42 12.10
CA ARG A 183 36.25 13.49 12.38
C ARG A 183 35.06 12.90 13.11
N ASP A 184 34.61 13.61 14.12
CA ASP A 184 33.42 13.25 14.90
C ASP A 184 32.14 13.79 14.27
N HIS A 185 31.09 12.98 14.30
CA HIS A 185 29.77 13.30 13.83
C HIS A 185 28.75 13.03 14.93
N ASP A 186 27.98 14.06 15.28
CA ASP A 186 26.91 13.98 16.25
C ASP A 186 25.66 13.37 15.62
N ILE A 187 25.08 12.37 16.26
CA ILE A 187 23.89 11.69 15.81
C ILE A 187 22.73 12.01 16.74
N THR A 188 21.62 12.43 16.16
CA THR A 188 20.34 12.66 16.85
C THR A 188 19.31 11.60 16.45
N MET A 189 18.10 11.65 17.02
CA MET A 189 17.02 10.73 16.64
C MET A 189 16.30 11.15 15.35
N VAL A 190 16.62 12.34 14.81
CA VAL A 190 16.01 12.88 13.58
C VAL A 190 16.98 12.75 12.42
N GLN A 191 16.47 12.28 11.28
CA GLN A 191 17.17 12.36 10.01
C GLN A 191 16.23 12.83 8.91
N ARG A 192 16.78 13.24 7.79
CA ARG A 192 16.03 13.64 6.60
C ARG A 192 16.49 12.84 5.40
N TRP A 193 15.56 12.54 4.50
CA TRP A 193 15.86 11.83 3.28
C TRP A 193 15.01 12.34 2.12
N PRO A 194 15.60 12.54 0.91
CA PRO A 194 14.89 12.98 -0.28
C PRO A 194 13.80 11.97 -0.67
N VAL A 195 12.54 12.42 -0.75
CA VAL A 195 11.39 11.51 -0.97
C VAL A 195 11.42 10.81 -2.34
N LYS A 196 12.01 11.44 -3.36
CA LYS A 196 12.14 10.87 -4.70
C LYS A 196 13.30 9.87 -4.85
N GLN A 197 14.13 9.71 -3.82
CA GLN A 197 15.22 8.75 -3.80
C GLN A 197 14.87 7.52 -2.97
N ALA A 198 15.13 6.33 -3.52
CA ALA A 198 14.96 5.08 -2.77
C ALA A 198 16.03 4.94 -1.68
N VAL A 199 15.63 4.47 -0.50
CA VAL A 199 16.57 4.11 0.57
C VAL A 199 17.18 2.74 0.23
N ARG A 200 18.49 2.71 -0.01
CA ARG A 200 19.23 1.49 -0.41
C ARG A 200 20.26 1.06 0.63
N CYS A 201 20.05 1.41 1.89
CA CYS A 201 20.96 1.11 2.99
C CYS A 201 20.73 -0.30 3.57
N TYR A 202 20.75 -1.32 2.72
CA TYR A 202 20.58 -2.73 3.07
C TYR A 202 21.62 -3.60 2.36
N ARG A 203 21.84 -4.81 2.87
CA ARG A 203 22.82 -5.74 2.32
C ARG A 203 22.39 -6.32 0.97
N GLU A 204 21.16 -6.78 0.89
CA GLU A 204 20.59 -7.41 -0.30
C GLU A 204 19.06 -7.27 -0.33
N LYS A 205 18.50 -7.39 -1.52
CA LYS A 205 17.06 -7.41 -1.76
C LYS A 205 16.69 -8.75 -2.42
N PRO A 206 16.45 -9.80 -1.61
CA PRO A 206 16.09 -11.11 -2.14
C PRO A 206 14.69 -11.09 -2.77
N ARG A 207 14.34 -12.16 -3.47
CA ARG A 207 12.96 -12.38 -3.89
C ARG A 207 12.06 -12.56 -2.68
N PRO A 208 10.80 -12.11 -2.74
CA PRO A 208 9.82 -12.42 -1.71
C PRO A 208 9.72 -13.94 -1.48
N SER A 209 9.78 -14.34 -0.22
CA SER A 209 9.79 -15.76 0.19
C SER A 209 8.67 -16.11 1.16
N ARG A 210 7.81 -15.13 1.51
CA ARG A 210 6.70 -15.30 2.44
C ARG A 210 5.46 -14.61 1.89
N VAL A 211 4.30 -15.08 2.29
CA VAL A 211 3.02 -14.44 1.99
C VAL A 211 2.66 -13.49 3.12
N MET A 212 2.11 -12.33 2.76
CA MET A 212 1.43 -11.44 3.71
C MET A 212 -0.02 -11.90 3.83
N GLU A 213 -0.39 -12.47 4.98
CA GLU A 213 -1.76 -12.85 5.27
C GLU A 213 -2.61 -11.58 5.41
N THR A 214 -3.65 -11.45 4.59
CA THR A 214 -4.52 -10.26 4.54
C THR A 214 -5.84 -10.47 5.28
N GLY A 215 -6.18 -11.71 5.62
CA GLY A 215 -7.47 -12.08 6.18
C GLY A 215 -8.62 -12.12 5.16
N VAL A 216 -8.34 -11.77 3.90
CA VAL A 216 -9.30 -11.80 2.79
C VAL A 216 -9.14 -13.10 2.01
N ARG A 217 -10.15 -13.97 2.05
CA ARG A 217 -10.10 -15.30 1.42
C ARG A 217 -9.77 -15.27 -0.06
N ALA A 218 -10.37 -14.35 -0.81
CA ALA A 218 -10.13 -14.21 -2.24
C ALA A 218 -8.67 -13.84 -2.58
N ILE A 219 -7.97 -13.19 -1.67
CA ILE A 219 -6.55 -12.86 -1.80
C ILE A 219 -5.69 -14.01 -1.29
N ASP A 220 -5.81 -14.34 -0.01
CA ASP A 220 -4.91 -15.30 0.66
C ASP A 220 -4.98 -16.70 0.04
N THR A 221 -6.18 -17.17 -0.33
CA THR A 221 -6.38 -18.50 -0.91
C THR A 221 -6.10 -18.53 -2.42
N PHE A 222 -6.62 -17.56 -3.19
CA PHE A 222 -6.56 -17.61 -4.67
C PHE A 222 -5.40 -16.83 -5.29
N ASN A 223 -5.08 -15.66 -4.73
CA ASN A 223 -4.11 -14.75 -5.33
C ASN A 223 -3.25 -14.10 -4.24
N PRO A 224 -2.41 -14.87 -3.54
CA PRO A 224 -1.69 -14.40 -2.38
C PRO A 224 -0.75 -13.23 -2.71
N LEU A 225 -0.73 -12.25 -1.81
CA LEU A 225 0.20 -11.13 -1.82
C LEU A 225 1.45 -11.52 -1.04
N ALA A 226 2.61 -11.34 -1.62
CA ALA A 226 3.86 -11.64 -0.92
C ALA A 226 4.25 -10.51 0.06
N GLU A 227 4.87 -10.88 1.17
CA GLU A 227 5.55 -9.92 2.06
C GLU A 227 6.69 -9.26 1.30
N GLY A 228 6.69 -7.94 1.23
CA GLY A 228 7.60 -7.19 0.36
C GLY A 228 7.22 -7.24 -1.13
N GLY A 229 6.01 -7.68 -1.44
CA GLY A 229 5.49 -7.76 -2.80
C GLY A 229 4.81 -6.49 -3.27
N THR A 230 4.33 -6.54 -4.50
CA THR A 230 3.61 -5.45 -5.16
C THR A 230 2.31 -5.95 -5.73
N GLY A 231 1.24 -5.20 -5.50
CA GLY A 231 -0.06 -5.49 -6.05
C GLY A 231 -0.83 -4.22 -6.37
N PHE A 232 -1.90 -4.35 -7.14
CA PHE A 232 -2.81 -3.25 -7.35
C PHE A 232 -4.24 -3.72 -7.58
N ILE A 233 -5.18 -2.85 -7.27
CA ILE A 233 -6.62 -3.08 -7.33
C ILE A 233 -7.21 -2.12 -8.36
N PRO A 234 -7.31 -2.50 -9.63
CA PRO A 234 -8.05 -1.72 -10.59
C PRO A 234 -9.54 -2.02 -10.49
N GLY A 235 -10.36 -1.01 -10.68
CA GLY A 235 -11.79 -1.21 -10.71
C GLY A 235 -12.56 0.09 -10.95
N PRO A 236 -13.80 -0.01 -11.45
CA PRO A 236 -14.66 1.14 -11.65
C PRO A 236 -15.01 1.82 -10.32
N PHE A 237 -15.54 3.02 -10.41
CA PHE A 237 -16.07 3.72 -9.24
C PHE A 237 -17.24 2.93 -8.63
N GLY A 238 -17.25 2.83 -7.29
CA GLY A 238 -18.28 2.09 -6.56
C GLY A 238 -18.12 0.56 -6.49
N ALA A 239 -17.06 0.01 -7.07
CA ALA A 239 -16.78 -1.43 -6.99
C ALA A 239 -16.19 -1.91 -5.65
N GLY A 240 -16.04 -1.02 -4.67
CA GLY A 240 -15.57 -1.36 -3.32
C GLY A 240 -14.05 -1.35 -3.14
N LYS A 241 -13.29 -0.59 -3.93
CA LYS A 241 -11.82 -0.46 -3.78
C LYS A 241 -11.41 -0.05 -2.37
N THR A 242 -11.96 1.04 -1.89
CA THR A 242 -11.65 1.59 -0.56
C THR A 242 -12.05 0.63 0.56
N VAL A 243 -13.22 0.00 0.46
CA VAL A 243 -13.67 -1.01 1.43
C VAL A 243 -12.70 -2.19 1.49
N LEU A 244 -12.22 -2.67 0.33
CA LEU A 244 -11.23 -3.75 0.29
C LEU A 244 -9.90 -3.34 0.91
N GLN A 245 -9.42 -2.12 0.65
CA GLN A 245 -8.20 -1.61 1.29
C GLN A 245 -8.35 -1.48 2.81
N HIS A 246 -9.49 -0.98 3.30
CA HIS A 246 -9.77 -0.91 4.74
C HIS A 246 -9.81 -2.31 5.37
N ALA A 247 -10.45 -3.29 4.72
CA ALA A 247 -10.47 -4.66 5.19
C ALA A 247 -9.04 -5.25 5.28
N ILE A 248 -8.22 -5.03 4.26
CA ILE A 248 -6.82 -5.47 4.25
C ILE A 248 -6.03 -4.77 5.38
N SER A 249 -6.16 -3.46 5.54
CA SER A 249 -5.43 -2.70 6.57
C SER A 249 -5.75 -3.17 7.98
N LYS A 250 -7.01 -3.53 8.23
CA LYS A 250 -7.47 -4.02 9.53
C LYS A 250 -6.89 -5.39 9.88
N GLN A 251 -6.73 -6.27 8.88
CA GLN A 251 -6.43 -7.68 9.07
C GLN A 251 -4.98 -8.06 8.71
N ALA A 252 -4.30 -7.27 7.89
CA ALA A 252 -3.00 -7.63 7.35
C ALA A 252 -1.93 -7.87 8.42
N ASP A 253 -1.10 -8.87 8.20
CA ASP A 253 0.09 -9.16 9.01
C ASP A 253 1.21 -8.16 8.70
N ALA A 254 1.00 -6.91 9.12
CA ALA A 254 1.95 -5.81 9.00
C ALA A 254 2.16 -5.13 10.35
N ASP A 255 3.39 -4.69 10.59
CA ASP A 255 3.75 -3.97 11.81
C ASP A 255 3.36 -2.49 11.72
N VAL A 256 3.53 -1.90 10.54
CA VAL A 256 3.18 -0.51 10.25
C VAL A 256 2.37 -0.45 8.96
N ILE A 257 1.32 0.37 8.98
CA ILE A 257 0.47 0.63 7.83
C ILE A 257 0.58 2.10 7.45
N ILE A 258 0.80 2.37 6.18
CA ILE A 258 0.83 3.72 5.63
C ILE A 258 -0.25 3.83 4.58
N ILE A 259 -1.21 4.71 4.81
CA ILE A 259 -2.31 4.98 3.88
C ILE A 259 -2.02 6.32 3.19
N VAL A 260 -1.95 6.29 1.88
CA VAL A 260 -1.76 7.48 1.05
C VAL A 260 -3.04 7.73 0.27
N ALA A 261 -3.84 8.70 0.73
CA ALA A 261 -4.99 9.21 -0.02
C ALA A 261 -4.50 10.24 -1.03
N CYS A 262 -4.32 9.82 -2.28
CA CYS A 262 -3.77 10.65 -3.34
C CYS A 262 -4.86 11.22 -4.24
N GLY A 263 -5.22 12.49 -4.01
CA GLY A 263 -6.22 13.22 -4.80
C GLY A 263 -7.65 12.74 -4.59
N GLU A 264 -7.94 12.08 -3.48
CA GLU A 264 -9.28 11.61 -3.14
C GLU A 264 -10.22 12.75 -2.74
N ARG A 265 -11.52 12.49 -2.72
CA ARG A 265 -12.51 13.48 -2.32
C ARG A 265 -12.43 13.75 -0.83
N ALA A 266 -12.65 15.00 -0.43
CA ALA A 266 -12.56 15.39 0.98
C ALA A 266 -13.47 14.57 1.90
N ASN A 267 -14.66 14.17 1.43
CA ASN A 267 -15.61 13.35 2.23
C ASN A 267 -15.07 11.93 2.48
N GLU A 268 -14.43 11.30 1.48
CA GLU A 268 -13.85 9.95 1.63
C GLU A 268 -12.69 9.97 2.63
N VAL A 269 -11.91 11.04 2.59
CA VAL A 269 -10.82 11.25 3.55
C VAL A 269 -11.32 11.51 4.96
N VAL A 270 -12.41 12.28 5.11
CA VAL A 270 -13.05 12.52 6.41
C VAL A 270 -13.60 11.22 7.01
N GLU A 271 -14.10 10.29 6.18
CA GLU A 271 -14.51 8.96 6.65
C GLU A 271 -13.31 8.20 7.24
N ILE A 272 -12.18 8.16 6.51
CA ILE A 272 -10.95 7.52 7.01
C ILE A 272 -10.54 8.11 8.37
N PHE A 273 -10.52 9.44 8.50
CA PHE A 273 -10.14 10.10 9.75
C PHE A 273 -11.11 9.85 10.92
N LYS A 274 -12.38 9.54 10.65
CA LYS A 274 -13.36 9.21 11.67
C LYS A 274 -13.35 7.73 12.04
N GLU A 275 -13.21 6.86 11.06
CA GLU A 275 -13.32 5.42 11.26
C GLU A 275 -12.04 4.80 11.82
N PHE A 276 -10.87 5.16 11.28
CA PHE A 276 -9.60 4.55 11.69
C PHE A 276 -9.27 4.65 13.18
N PRO A 277 -9.49 5.79 13.86
CA PRO A 277 -9.26 5.88 15.30
C PRO A 277 -10.16 4.99 16.16
N GLU A 278 -11.32 4.59 15.64
CA GLU A 278 -12.28 3.73 16.35
C GLU A 278 -12.04 2.24 16.09
N LEU A 279 -11.33 1.89 15.00
CA LEU A 279 -11.04 0.52 14.64
C LEU A 279 -10.01 -0.10 15.61
N VAL A 280 -10.25 -1.36 15.94
CA VAL A 280 -9.35 -2.18 16.77
C VAL A 280 -8.67 -3.23 15.91
N ASP A 281 -7.36 -3.39 16.08
CA ASP A 281 -6.60 -4.47 15.45
C ASP A 281 -6.99 -5.81 16.12
N PRO A 282 -7.63 -6.73 15.37
CA PRO A 282 -8.12 -8.00 15.95
C PRO A 282 -6.98 -8.91 16.43
N ARG A 283 -5.74 -8.68 16.01
CA ARG A 283 -4.57 -9.48 16.39
C ARG A 283 -3.97 -9.04 17.72
N THR A 284 -3.98 -7.74 18.00
CA THR A 284 -3.30 -7.15 19.15
C THR A 284 -4.23 -6.58 20.20
N GLY A 285 -5.49 -6.29 19.84
CA GLY A 285 -6.45 -5.59 20.69
C GLY A 285 -6.17 -4.09 20.86
N HIS A 286 -5.11 -3.56 20.22
CA HIS A 286 -4.80 -2.13 20.20
C HIS A 286 -5.59 -1.39 19.12
N LYS A 287 -5.68 -0.07 19.22
CA LYS A 287 -6.29 0.74 18.16
C LYS A 287 -5.46 0.63 16.88
N LEU A 288 -6.15 0.48 15.75
CA LEU A 288 -5.51 0.36 14.43
C LEU A 288 -4.64 1.60 14.11
N MET A 289 -5.09 2.78 14.55
CA MET A 289 -4.36 4.03 14.34
C MET A 289 -2.97 4.03 15.01
N GLU A 290 -2.77 3.29 16.10
CA GLU A 290 -1.46 3.22 16.78
C GLU A 290 -0.33 2.63 15.90
N ARG A 291 -0.69 1.87 14.86
CA ARG A 291 0.28 1.35 13.86
C ARG A 291 0.14 1.99 12.49
N THR A 292 -0.64 3.06 12.37
CA THR A 292 -1.00 3.65 11.08
C THR A 292 -0.48 5.08 10.96
N ILE A 293 -0.04 5.42 9.74
CA ILE A 293 0.27 6.77 9.31
C ILE A 293 -0.62 7.07 8.11
N ILE A 294 -1.33 8.20 8.12
CA ILE A 294 -2.18 8.62 7.02
C ILE A 294 -1.56 9.85 6.35
N ILE A 295 -1.36 9.76 5.04
CA ILE A 295 -0.93 10.87 4.20
C ILE A 295 -2.09 11.24 3.31
N CYS A 296 -2.63 12.43 3.52
CA CYS A 296 -3.82 12.90 2.85
C CYS A 296 -3.51 14.05 1.91
N ASN A 297 -3.75 13.84 0.63
CA ASN A 297 -3.78 14.89 -0.36
C ASN A 297 -5.12 14.84 -1.08
N THR A 298 -6.03 15.78 -0.77
CA THR A 298 -7.35 15.84 -1.40
C THR A 298 -7.28 16.41 -2.80
N SER A 299 -8.34 16.20 -3.60
CA SER A 299 -8.45 16.71 -4.97
C SER A 299 -8.37 18.23 -5.09
N ASN A 300 -8.61 18.95 -3.99
CA ASN A 300 -8.54 20.42 -3.93
C ASN A 300 -7.12 20.96 -3.67
N MET A 301 -6.21 20.09 -3.25
CA MET A 301 -4.81 20.46 -3.00
C MET A 301 -4.01 20.56 -4.30
N PRO A 302 -2.89 21.30 -4.30
CA PRO A 302 -2.05 21.48 -5.49
C PRO A 302 -1.54 20.18 -6.09
N VAL A 303 -1.36 20.16 -7.42
CA VAL A 303 -0.94 18.99 -8.20
C VAL A 303 0.41 18.45 -7.75
N ALA A 304 1.36 19.31 -7.44
CA ALA A 304 2.70 18.91 -7.04
C ALA A 304 2.71 18.24 -5.65
N ALA A 305 1.90 18.72 -4.70
CA ALA A 305 1.75 18.07 -3.41
C ALA A 305 1.08 16.69 -3.56
N ARG A 306 0.19 16.54 -4.54
CA ARG A 306 -0.41 15.25 -4.90
C ARG A 306 0.63 14.27 -5.43
N GLU A 307 1.50 14.74 -6.31
CA GLU A 307 2.60 13.92 -6.84
C GLU A 307 3.57 13.51 -5.72
N ALA A 308 3.93 14.44 -4.84
CA ALA A 308 4.85 14.20 -3.73
C ALA A 308 4.29 13.20 -2.68
N SER A 309 2.97 13.18 -2.44
CA SER A 309 2.35 12.39 -1.37
C SER A 309 2.69 10.90 -1.43
N VAL A 310 2.73 10.33 -2.61
CA VAL A 310 3.02 8.91 -2.84
C VAL A 310 4.48 8.60 -2.48
N TYR A 311 5.39 9.48 -2.86
CA TYR A 311 6.82 9.34 -2.54
C TYR A 311 7.10 9.54 -1.05
N THR A 312 6.41 10.47 -0.41
CA THR A 312 6.52 10.68 1.05
C THR A 312 6.10 9.43 1.81
N GLY A 313 4.97 8.82 1.46
CA GLY A 313 4.51 7.57 2.06
C GLY A 313 5.48 6.42 1.87
N MET A 314 6.02 6.27 0.66
CA MET A 314 7.00 5.23 0.37
C MET A 314 8.30 5.43 1.17
N THR A 315 8.79 6.67 1.28
CA THR A 315 10.02 6.99 2.03
C THR A 315 9.86 6.67 3.51
N ILE A 316 8.73 7.01 4.12
CA ILE A 316 8.42 6.65 5.50
C ILE A 316 8.35 5.12 5.64
N GLY A 317 7.76 4.42 4.67
CA GLY A 317 7.74 2.95 4.64
C GLY A 317 9.14 2.34 4.60
N GLU A 318 10.03 2.85 3.78
CA GLU A 318 11.42 2.41 3.69
C GLU A 318 12.20 2.68 5.00
N TYR A 319 11.87 3.77 5.68
CA TYR A 319 12.45 4.09 6.99
C TYR A 319 12.09 3.03 8.03
N TYR A 320 10.82 2.69 8.18
CA TYR A 320 10.38 1.63 9.10
C TYR A 320 10.88 0.23 8.67
N ARG A 321 10.97 -0.03 7.37
CA ARG A 321 11.61 -1.24 6.83
C ARG A 321 13.04 -1.41 7.33
N SER A 322 13.79 -0.32 7.38
CA SER A 322 15.18 -0.32 7.87
C SER A 322 15.31 -0.65 9.37
N MET A 323 14.20 -0.66 10.10
CA MET A 323 14.12 -1.12 11.49
C MET A 323 13.82 -2.62 11.61
N GLY A 324 13.71 -3.34 10.49
CA GLY A 324 13.35 -4.77 10.47
C GLY A 324 11.85 -5.03 10.60
N LEU A 325 11.00 -4.04 10.30
CA LEU A 325 9.55 -4.14 10.40
C LEU A 325 8.91 -4.52 9.06
N LYS A 326 7.73 -5.11 9.14
CA LYS A 326 6.84 -5.37 8.00
C LYS A 326 5.96 -4.15 7.79
N VAL A 327 6.12 -3.46 6.67
CA VAL A 327 5.36 -2.26 6.34
C VAL A 327 4.43 -2.56 5.17
N LEU A 328 3.16 -2.17 5.31
CA LEU A 328 2.19 -2.15 4.21
C LEU A 328 1.91 -0.69 3.82
N VAL A 329 2.25 -0.34 2.59
CA VAL A 329 1.92 0.97 2.01
C VAL A 329 0.77 0.78 1.03
N MET A 330 -0.33 1.49 1.26
CA MET A 330 -1.50 1.49 0.38
C MET A 330 -1.72 2.89 -0.18
N ALA A 331 -1.91 2.99 -1.49
CA ALA A 331 -2.19 4.26 -2.15
C ALA A 331 -3.55 4.22 -2.87
N ASP A 332 -4.43 5.16 -2.51
CA ASP A 332 -5.72 5.37 -3.14
C ASP A 332 -5.84 6.83 -3.67
N SER A 333 -5.83 7.09 -4.96
CA SER A 333 -5.59 6.15 -6.05
C SER A 333 -4.35 6.58 -6.85
N THR A 334 -3.57 5.62 -7.32
CA THR A 334 -2.40 5.89 -8.16
C THR A 334 -2.77 6.47 -9.53
N SER A 335 -4.02 6.34 -9.98
CA SER A 335 -4.54 7.06 -11.14
C SER A 335 -4.46 8.57 -10.97
N ARG A 336 -4.75 9.08 -9.77
CA ARG A 336 -4.67 10.52 -9.46
C ARG A 336 -3.23 11.01 -9.44
N TRP A 337 -2.30 10.18 -8.99
CA TRP A 337 -0.87 10.44 -9.11
C TRP A 337 -0.43 10.53 -10.58
N ALA A 338 -0.83 9.56 -11.42
CA ALA A 338 -0.54 9.58 -12.85
C ALA A 338 -1.17 10.81 -13.56
N LEU A 339 -2.37 11.22 -13.16
CA LEU A 339 -2.99 12.47 -13.66
C LEU A 339 -2.17 13.71 -13.28
N ALA A 340 -1.58 13.75 -12.07
CA ALA A 340 -0.69 14.83 -11.69
C ALA A 340 0.54 14.88 -12.60
N LEU A 341 1.16 13.73 -12.90
CA LEU A 341 2.27 13.63 -13.84
C LEU A 341 1.86 14.13 -15.26
N ARG A 342 0.68 13.76 -15.73
CA ARG A 342 0.13 14.23 -17.02
C ARG A 342 -0.05 15.74 -17.04
N GLU A 343 -0.63 16.32 -15.98
CA GLU A 343 -0.81 17.77 -15.90
C GLU A 343 0.52 18.52 -15.91
N MET A 344 1.54 18.00 -15.21
CA MET A 344 2.87 18.60 -15.18
C MET A 344 3.55 18.56 -16.55
N SER A 345 3.59 17.40 -17.18
CA SER A 345 4.19 17.20 -18.51
C SER A 345 3.51 18.08 -19.57
N ASN A 346 2.19 18.17 -19.57
CA ASN A 346 1.44 19.00 -20.49
C ASN A 346 1.73 20.50 -20.31
N ARG A 347 1.90 20.97 -19.07
CA ARG A 347 2.26 22.38 -18.79
C ARG A 347 3.71 22.72 -19.19
N LEU A 348 4.58 21.70 -19.20
CA LEU A 348 5.97 21.85 -19.68
C LEU A 348 6.08 21.72 -21.20
N GLU A 349 4.96 21.52 -21.90
CA GLU A 349 4.91 21.33 -23.36
C GLU A 349 5.82 20.17 -23.82
N GLU A 350 5.93 19.12 -23.01
CA GLU A 350 6.65 17.91 -23.37
C GLU A 350 5.87 17.11 -24.42
N LEU A 351 6.58 16.32 -25.21
CA LEU A 351 5.94 15.45 -26.21
C LEU A 351 5.00 14.46 -25.50
N PRO A 352 3.70 14.48 -25.83
CA PRO A 352 2.74 13.59 -25.17
C PRO A 352 2.89 12.15 -25.65
N GLY A 353 2.77 11.21 -24.75
CA GLY A 353 2.55 9.80 -25.04
C GLY A 353 1.08 9.48 -25.26
N GLN A 354 0.68 8.21 -25.08
CA GLN A 354 -0.70 7.76 -25.21
C GLN A 354 -1.59 8.48 -24.18
N ASP A 355 -2.77 8.93 -24.63
CA ASP A 355 -3.77 9.66 -23.83
C ASP A 355 -3.19 10.91 -23.12
N ALA A 356 -2.21 11.54 -23.74
CA ALA A 356 -1.47 12.72 -23.24
C ALA A 356 -0.73 12.50 -21.91
N PHE A 357 -0.43 11.26 -21.53
CA PHE A 357 0.48 10.96 -20.43
C PHE A 357 1.93 11.16 -20.85
N PRO A 358 2.87 11.33 -19.89
CA PRO A 358 4.30 11.34 -20.19
C PRO A 358 4.74 10.08 -20.95
N VAL A 359 5.66 10.22 -21.89
CA VAL A 359 6.21 9.09 -22.67
C VAL A 359 6.84 8.03 -21.77
N ASP A 360 7.43 8.45 -20.67
CA ASP A 360 8.14 7.63 -19.68
C ASP A 360 7.25 7.17 -18.51
N LEU A 361 5.92 7.34 -18.57
CA LEU A 361 4.97 6.94 -17.51
C LEU A 361 5.25 5.51 -17.00
N SER A 362 5.48 4.57 -17.91
CA SER A 362 5.74 3.17 -17.55
C SER A 362 7.03 3.01 -16.74
N ALA A 363 8.07 3.79 -17.06
CA ALA A 363 9.32 3.79 -16.33
C ALA A 363 9.16 4.43 -14.93
N ILE A 364 8.43 5.53 -14.84
CA ILE A 364 8.14 6.21 -13.56
C ILE A 364 7.40 5.25 -12.61
N ILE A 365 6.33 4.62 -13.09
CA ILE A 365 5.55 3.65 -12.31
C ILE A 365 6.42 2.46 -11.90
N SER A 366 7.19 1.89 -12.82
CA SER A 366 8.06 0.74 -12.54
C SER A 366 9.13 1.06 -11.50
N ASN A 367 9.77 2.23 -11.59
CA ASN A 367 10.78 2.69 -10.64
C ASN A 367 10.18 2.92 -9.24
N PHE A 368 8.96 3.43 -9.18
CA PHE A 368 8.26 3.61 -7.92
C PHE A 368 7.92 2.26 -7.27
N TYR A 369 7.29 1.34 -8.01
CA TYR A 369 6.95 -0.01 -7.51
C TYR A 369 8.20 -0.81 -7.11
N ALA A 370 9.34 -0.59 -7.79
CA ALA A 370 10.62 -1.23 -7.46
C ALA A 370 11.18 -0.82 -6.09
N ARG A 371 10.68 0.24 -5.47
CA ARG A 371 11.06 0.64 -4.10
C ARG A 371 10.50 -0.32 -3.03
N ALA A 372 9.34 -0.91 -3.28
CA ALA A 372 8.80 -1.99 -2.44
C ALA A 372 9.71 -3.22 -2.51
N GLY A 373 9.78 -3.98 -1.44
CA GLY A 373 10.53 -5.23 -1.42
C GLY A 373 10.85 -5.73 -0.03
N LEU A 374 11.17 -7.01 0.01
CA LEU A 374 11.83 -7.67 1.14
C LEU A 374 13.32 -7.35 1.08
N VAL A 375 13.90 -6.90 2.17
CA VAL A 375 15.33 -6.59 2.24
C VAL A 375 15.96 -7.32 3.42
N LYS A 376 17.23 -7.67 3.25
CA LYS A 376 18.07 -8.19 4.32
C LYS A 376 18.99 -7.07 4.78
N LEU A 377 18.82 -6.66 6.00
CA LEU A 377 19.57 -5.57 6.61
C LEU A 377 21.04 -5.97 6.85
N ASN A 378 21.90 -4.98 7.07
CA ASN A 378 23.33 -5.20 7.33
C ASN A 378 23.58 -6.04 8.58
N ASN A 379 22.67 -6.04 9.55
CA ASN A 379 22.72 -6.86 10.77
C ASN A 379 22.12 -8.28 10.59
N GLY A 380 21.75 -8.67 9.37
CA GLY A 380 21.18 -9.98 9.04
C GLY A 380 19.67 -10.12 9.28
N LYS A 381 19.00 -9.14 9.90
CA LYS A 381 17.54 -9.13 10.05
C LYS A 381 16.87 -8.77 8.74
N THR A 382 15.60 -9.10 8.61
CA THR A 382 14.78 -8.77 7.43
C THR A 382 13.77 -7.68 7.75
N GLY A 383 13.51 -6.83 6.79
CA GLY A 383 12.42 -5.87 6.80
C GLY A 383 11.74 -5.85 5.45
N SER A 384 10.51 -5.40 5.39
CA SER A 384 9.75 -5.41 4.13
C SER A 384 8.87 -4.17 3.95
N VAL A 385 8.74 -3.73 2.70
CA VAL A 385 7.67 -2.83 2.26
C VAL A 385 6.86 -3.57 1.23
N THR A 386 5.60 -3.83 1.55
CA THR A 386 4.59 -4.33 0.61
C THR A 386 3.80 -3.14 0.10
N PHE A 387 3.63 -3.02 -1.19
CA PHE A 387 2.89 -1.92 -1.81
C PHE A 387 1.63 -2.41 -2.50
N LEU A 388 0.50 -1.79 -2.19
CA LEU A 388 -0.79 -2.07 -2.78
C LEU A 388 -1.44 -0.76 -3.25
N GLY A 389 -1.42 -0.53 -4.56
CA GLY A 389 -2.06 0.63 -5.18
C GLY A 389 -3.48 0.35 -5.65
N THR A 390 -4.33 1.38 -5.75
CA THR A 390 -5.58 1.29 -6.51
C THR A 390 -5.47 2.04 -7.81
N VAL A 391 -6.19 1.58 -8.81
CA VAL A 391 -6.32 2.26 -10.10
C VAL A 391 -7.79 2.41 -10.41
N SER A 392 -8.20 3.62 -10.80
CA SER A 392 -9.57 3.94 -11.19
C SER A 392 -9.61 4.24 -12.70
N PRO A 393 -9.66 3.21 -13.55
CA PRO A 393 -9.63 3.42 -15.00
C PRO A 393 -10.92 4.12 -15.45
N ALA A 394 -10.78 5.12 -16.33
CA ALA A 394 -11.92 5.83 -16.90
C ALA A 394 -12.83 4.85 -17.65
N GLY A 395 -14.13 4.88 -17.34
CA GLY A 395 -15.11 3.96 -17.94
C GLY A 395 -14.88 2.48 -17.67
N GLY A 396 -14.07 2.13 -16.66
CA GLY A 396 -13.73 0.73 -16.37
C GLY A 396 -12.77 0.06 -17.37
N ASN A 397 -12.12 0.84 -18.24
CA ASN A 397 -11.24 0.32 -19.29
C ASN A 397 -9.89 -0.10 -18.72
N LEU A 398 -9.71 -1.38 -18.46
CA LEU A 398 -8.45 -1.96 -17.95
C LEU A 398 -7.27 -1.91 -18.96
N LYS A 399 -7.48 -1.43 -20.18
CA LYS A 399 -6.45 -1.26 -21.22
C LYS A 399 -5.93 0.18 -21.30
N GLU A 400 -6.32 1.05 -20.38
CA GLU A 400 -5.82 2.42 -20.33
C GLU A 400 -4.33 2.46 -19.90
N PRO A 401 -3.57 3.53 -20.24
CA PRO A 401 -2.10 3.55 -20.07
C PRO A 401 -1.61 3.32 -18.64
N VAL A 402 -2.32 3.84 -17.63
CA VAL A 402 -1.93 3.71 -16.21
C VAL A 402 -2.08 2.26 -15.76
N THR A 403 -3.22 1.63 -16.07
CA THR A 403 -3.48 0.23 -15.74
C THR A 403 -2.48 -0.70 -16.43
N GLU A 404 -2.22 -0.51 -17.73
CA GLU A 404 -1.26 -1.32 -18.47
C GLU A 404 0.18 -1.15 -17.98
N SER A 405 0.58 0.08 -17.64
CA SER A 405 1.90 0.34 -17.06
C SER A 405 2.03 -0.28 -15.66
N THR A 406 0.97 -0.22 -14.86
CA THR A 406 0.95 -0.81 -13.52
C THR A 406 0.97 -2.34 -13.56
N LYS A 407 0.28 -2.98 -14.51
CA LYS A 407 0.36 -4.44 -14.75
C LYS A 407 1.78 -4.94 -15.00
N LYS A 408 2.60 -4.13 -15.67
CA LYS A 408 4.01 -4.47 -15.94
C LYS A 408 4.87 -4.37 -14.68
N ALA A 409 4.54 -3.45 -13.79
CA ALA A 409 5.30 -3.17 -12.57
C ALA A 409 4.89 -4.07 -11.39
N ALA A 410 3.58 -4.28 -11.18
CA ALA A 410 3.04 -5.07 -10.09
C ALA A 410 3.01 -6.57 -10.40
N ARG A 411 3.11 -7.40 -9.35
CA ARG A 411 3.07 -8.86 -9.46
C ARG A 411 1.69 -9.45 -9.15
N CYS A 412 0.86 -8.73 -8.39
CA CYS A 412 -0.53 -9.10 -8.12
C CYS A 412 -1.49 -8.13 -8.79
N PHE A 413 -2.56 -8.69 -9.31
CA PHE A 413 -3.62 -7.97 -10.00
C PHE A 413 -4.97 -8.43 -9.45
N TYR A 414 -5.68 -7.53 -8.79
CA TYR A 414 -6.97 -7.78 -8.17
C TYR A 414 -8.06 -6.98 -8.89
N ALA A 415 -8.46 -7.45 -10.06
CA ALA A 415 -9.46 -6.76 -10.89
C ALA A 415 -10.83 -6.76 -10.23
N LEU A 416 -11.36 -5.57 -9.91
CA LEU A 416 -12.74 -5.45 -9.45
C LEU A 416 -13.69 -5.34 -10.64
N SER A 417 -14.67 -6.24 -10.67
CA SER A 417 -15.67 -6.33 -11.72
C SER A 417 -16.93 -5.57 -11.34
N GLN A 418 -17.44 -4.72 -12.26
CA GLN A 418 -18.73 -4.05 -12.09
C GLN A 418 -19.87 -5.07 -12.00
N GLY A 419 -19.85 -6.12 -12.82
CA GLY A 419 -20.90 -7.15 -12.82
C GLY A 419 -20.99 -7.89 -11.47
N ARG A 420 -19.84 -8.13 -10.79
CA ARG A 420 -19.84 -8.70 -9.45
C ARG A 420 -20.41 -7.71 -8.42
N ALA A 421 -20.02 -6.45 -8.50
CA ALA A 421 -20.54 -5.40 -7.61
C ALA A 421 -22.06 -5.20 -7.79
N ASP A 422 -22.57 -5.17 -9.03
CA ASP A 422 -23.99 -5.07 -9.34
C ASP A 422 -24.77 -6.29 -8.81
N SER A 423 -24.16 -7.47 -8.84
CA SER A 423 -24.70 -8.72 -8.27
C SER A 423 -24.49 -8.83 -6.75
N LYS A 424 -23.96 -7.78 -6.09
CA LYS A 424 -23.65 -7.73 -4.65
C LYS A 424 -22.69 -8.84 -4.18
N ARG A 425 -21.77 -9.25 -5.04
CA ARG A 425 -20.71 -10.23 -4.73
C ARG A 425 -19.45 -9.49 -4.29
N TYR A 426 -19.24 -9.37 -3.00
CA TYR A 426 -18.09 -8.65 -2.41
C TYR A 426 -17.17 -9.59 -1.62
N PRO A 427 -15.81 -9.33 -1.65
CA PRO A 427 -15.16 -8.33 -2.53
C PRO A 427 -15.39 -8.64 -4.00
N ALA A 428 -15.56 -7.60 -4.81
CA ALA A 428 -15.92 -7.76 -6.23
C ALA A 428 -14.72 -8.19 -7.12
N ILE A 429 -13.73 -8.87 -6.52
CA ILE A 429 -12.54 -9.38 -7.21
C ILE A 429 -12.96 -10.44 -8.23
N ASP A 430 -12.66 -10.21 -9.49
CA ASP A 430 -12.88 -11.19 -10.55
C ASP A 430 -11.87 -12.34 -10.42
N PRO A 431 -12.30 -13.58 -10.20
CA PRO A 431 -11.38 -14.69 -9.96
C PRO A 431 -10.64 -15.17 -11.19
N LEU A 432 -11.10 -14.83 -12.40
CA LEU A 432 -10.51 -15.27 -13.66
C LEU A 432 -9.57 -14.22 -14.26
N GLU A 433 -9.90 -12.94 -14.10
CA GLU A 433 -9.02 -11.84 -14.53
C GLU A 433 -7.90 -11.55 -13.55
N SER A 434 -8.13 -11.82 -12.26
CA SER A 434 -7.16 -11.58 -11.19
C SER A 434 -6.10 -12.67 -11.14
N TYR A 435 -4.87 -12.27 -10.78
CA TYR A 435 -3.75 -13.21 -10.65
C TYR A 435 -2.74 -12.77 -9.59
N SER A 436 -1.96 -13.73 -9.13
CA SER A 436 -0.73 -13.50 -8.38
C SER A 436 0.42 -14.27 -9.04
N LYS A 437 1.42 -13.55 -9.53
CA LYS A 437 2.63 -14.16 -10.08
C LYS A 437 3.53 -14.76 -8.99
N TYR A 438 3.25 -14.49 -7.74
CA TYR A 438 3.99 -15.08 -6.62
C TYR A 438 3.74 -16.59 -6.46
N LEU A 439 2.61 -17.10 -6.96
CA LEU A 439 2.37 -18.57 -7.00
C LEU A 439 3.38 -19.33 -7.90
N GLU A 440 4.08 -18.64 -8.80
CA GLU A 440 5.11 -19.20 -9.67
C GLU A 440 6.51 -19.22 -9.01
N TYR A 441 6.65 -18.65 -7.79
CA TYR A 441 7.93 -18.55 -7.10
C TYR A 441 8.16 -19.79 -6.23
N PRO A 442 9.26 -20.53 -6.44
CA PRO A 442 9.59 -21.72 -5.62
C PRO A 442 9.67 -21.41 -4.13
N GLU A 443 10.16 -20.22 -3.77
CA GLU A 443 10.29 -19.79 -2.39
C GLU A 443 8.92 -19.58 -1.72
N ILE A 444 7.93 -19.12 -2.47
CA ILE A 444 6.55 -18.96 -2.02
C ILE A 444 5.85 -20.31 -1.91
N GLU A 445 6.06 -21.19 -2.88
CA GLU A 445 5.54 -22.57 -2.83
C GLU A 445 6.06 -23.32 -1.60
N GLU A 446 7.36 -23.29 -1.34
CA GLU A 446 7.98 -23.87 -0.14
C GLU A 446 7.37 -23.29 1.16
N TYR A 447 7.16 -21.96 1.19
CA TYR A 447 6.53 -21.32 2.33
C TYR A 447 5.09 -21.77 2.54
N LEU A 448 4.29 -21.82 1.49
CA LEU A 448 2.89 -22.26 1.54
C LEU A 448 2.78 -23.73 1.94
N ASP A 449 3.66 -24.59 1.44
CA ASP A 449 3.75 -26.00 1.81
C ASP A 449 4.03 -26.19 3.32
N GLY A 450 4.90 -25.36 3.88
CA GLY A 450 5.21 -25.38 5.30
C GLY A 450 4.17 -24.69 6.19
N ARG A 451 3.55 -23.62 5.70
CA ARG A 451 2.61 -22.79 6.47
C ARG A 451 1.17 -23.35 6.45
N ILE A 452 0.76 -23.88 5.31
CA ILE A 452 -0.60 -24.38 5.09
C ILE A 452 -0.60 -25.89 4.95
N GLU A 453 -0.13 -26.40 3.79
CA GLU A 453 -0.09 -27.84 3.50
C GLU A 453 0.72 -28.08 2.23
N LYS A 454 1.41 -29.22 2.18
CA LYS A 454 2.12 -29.68 0.98
C LYS A 454 1.18 -29.83 -0.22
N GLY A 455 1.57 -29.25 -1.35
CA GLY A 455 0.76 -29.25 -2.58
C GLY A 455 -0.34 -28.19 -2.58
N TRP A 456 -0.21 -27.14 -1.75
CA TRP A 456 -1.23 -26.10 -1.67
C TRP A 456 -1.40 -25.34 -2.99
N VAL A 457 -0.31 -25.06 -3.70
CA VAL A 457 -0.36 -24.35 -4.99
C VAL A 457 -1.15 -25.11 -6.04
N GLU A 458 -1.00 -26.44 -6.09
CA GLU A 458 -1.80 -27.29 -6.98
C GLU A 458 -3.30 -27.22 -6.63
N LYS A 459 -3.64 -27.23 -5.33
CA LYS A 459 -5.04 -27.05 -4.89
C LYS A 459 -5.61 -25.70 -5.32
N VAL A 460 -4.81 -24.63 -5.26
CA VAL A 460 -5.22 -23.31 -5.74
C VAL A 460 -5.53 -23.32 -7.22
N TYR A 461 -4.66 -23.93 -8.05
CA TYR A 461 -4.90 -24.05 -9.48
C TYR A 461 -6.08 -24.97 -9.83
N ALA A 462 -6.31 -26.02 -9.04
CA ALA A 462 -7.50 -26.86 -9.18
C ALA A 462 -8.79 -26.05 -8.98
N GLY A 463 -8.87 -25.22 -7.94
CA GLY A 463 -9.99 -24.33 -7.70
C GLY A 463 -10.19 -23.30 -8.82
N LYS A 464 -9.11 -22.69 -9.30
CA LYS A 464 -9.18 -21.77 -10.46
C LYS A 464 -9.72 -22.45 -11.72
N THR A 465 -9.29 -23.69 -11.96
CA THR A 465 -9.78 -24.50 -13.08
C THR A 465 -11.28 -24.80 -12.95
N LEU A 466 -11.75 -25.12 -11.73
CA LEU A 466 -13.19 -25.33 -11.45
C LEU A 466 -14.00 -24.06 -11.74
N VAL A 467 -13.51 -22.90 -11.31
CA VAL A 467 -14.18 -21.61 -11.58
C VAL A 467 -14.23 -21.31 -13.08
N GLN A 468 -13.15 -21.60 -13.82
CA GLN A 468 -13.11 -21.43 -15.28
C GLN A 468 -14.14 -22.34 -15.98
N ARG A 469 -14.17 -23.63 -15.61
CA ARG A 469 -15.14 -24.60 -16.17
C ARG A 469 -16.59 -24.23 -15.83
N GLY A 470 -16.80 -23.69 -14.64
CA GLY A 470 -18.13 -23.19 -14.23
C GLY A 470 -18.60 -22.01 -15.07
N LYS A 471 -17.69 -21.06 -15.41
CA LYS A 471 -18.00 -19.98 -16.34
C LYS A 471 -18.35 -20.50 -17.72
N GLU A 472 -17.56 -21.41 -18.28
CA GLU A 472 -17.83 -22.03 -19.59
C GLU A 472 -19.18 -22.74 -19.60
N ALA A 473 -19.53 -23.47 -18.51
CA ALA A 473 -20.83 -24.10 -18.35
C ALA A 473 -21.96 -23.07 -18.31
N ASN A 474 -21.79 -21.98 -17.55
CA ASN A 474 -22.78 -20.91 -17.47
C ASN A 474 -23.01 -20.22 -18.83
N ASP A 475 -21.95 -20.01 -19.62
CA ASP A 475 -22.05 -19.44 -20.95
C ASP A 475 -22.88 -20.34 -21.89
N GLN A 476 -22.70 -21.67 -21.79
CA GLN A 476 -23.53 -22.64 -22.54
C GLN A 476 -24.99 -22.63 -22.07
N ILE A 477 -25.23 -22.60 -20.78
CA ILE A 477 -26.59 -22.50 -20.22
C ILE A 477 -27.29 -21.23 -20.71
N ASN A 478 -26.59 -20.10 -20.70
CA ASN A 478 -27.14 -18.81 -21.16
C ASN A 478 -27.48 -18.79 -22.66
N ILE A 479 -26.75 -19.56 -23.48
CA ILE A 479 -26.99 -19.64 -24.93
C ILE A 479 -28.13 -20.61 -25.28
N LEU A 480 -28.15 -21.78 -24.63
CA LEU A 480 -29.02 -22.90 -24.99
C LEU A 480 -30.29 -23.02 -24.10
N GLY A 481 -30.29 -22.32 -22.95
CA GLY A 481 -31.33 -22.44 -21.93
C GLY A 481 -31.10 -23.64 -21.00
N ASP A 482 -31.76 -23.61 -19.83
CA ASP A 482 -31.60 -24.63 -18.78
C ASP A 482 -31.91 -26.06 -19.25
N ASP A 483 -32.97 -26.22 -20.05
CA ASP A 483 -33.37 -27.52 -20.63
C ASP A 483 -32.54 -27.93 -21.84
N GLY A 484 -31.76 -27.00 -22.39
CA GLY A 484 -30.98 -27.23 -23.62
C GLY A 484 -29.60 -27.85 -23.38
N VAL A 485 -29.18 -28.00 -22.13
CA VAL A 485 -27.85 -28.54 -21.77
C VAL A 485 -28.00 -29.74 -20.82
N PRO A 486 -27.06 -30.71 -20.86
CA PRO A 486 -27.01 -31.81 -19.89
C PRO A 486 -26.84 -31.32 -18.45
N VAL A 487 -27.34 -32.11 -17.47
CA VAL A 487 -27.28 -31.77 -16.04
C VAL A 487 -25.85 -31.56 -15.53
N GLU A 488 -24.86 -32.21 -16.15
CA GLU A 488 -23.43 -32.05 -15.82
C GLU A 488 -22.93 -30.60 -16.01
N TYR A 489 -23.53 -29.83 -16.90
CA TYR A 489 -23.20 -28.39 -17.06
C TYR A 489 -23.74 -27.58 -15.89
N HIS A 490 -24.94 -27.90 -15.41
CA HIS A 490 -25.49 -27.29 -14.20
C HIS A 490 -24.68 -27.64 -12.96
N GLU A 491 -24.23 -28.90 -12.85
CA GLU A 491 -23.37 -29.33 -11.75
C GLU A 491 -22.03 -28.58 -11.77
N ARG A 492 -21.37 -28.45 -12.92
CA ARG A 492 -20.13 -27.67 -13.06
C ARG A 492 -20.34 -26.20 -12.68
N PHE A 493 -21.42 -25.61 -13.14
CA PHE A 493 -21.78 -24.23 -12.77
C PHE A 493 -21.96 -24.09 -11.27
N TRP A 494 -22.74 -24.96 -10.63
CA TRP A 494 -23.01 -24.87 -9.19
C TRP A 494 -21.82 -25.20 -8.31
N LYS A 495 -20.92 -26.07 -8.72
CA LYS A 495 -19.63 -26.31 -8.07
C LYS A 495 -18.77 -25.06 -8.09
N SER A 496 -18.77 -24.32 -9.19
CA SER A 496 -18.11 -23.02 -9.29
C SER A 496 -18.78 -21.96 -8.39
N GLU A 497 -20.11 -21.91 -8.37
CA GLU A 497 -20.86 -21.01 -7.49
C GLU A 497 -20.60 -21.32 -6.00
N LEU A 498 -20.40 -22.59 -5.63
CA LEU A 498 -20.02 -22.97 -4.27
C LEU A 498 -18.66 -22.37 -3.88
N ILE A 499 -17.67 -22.43 -4.76
CA ILE A 499 -16.37 -21.77 -4.55
C ILE A 499 -16.57 -20.26 -4.42
N ASP A 500 -17.35 -19.65 -5.31
CA ASP A 500 -17.57 -18.21 -5.32
C ASP A 500 -18.24 -17.74 -4.02
N PHE A 501 -19.35 -18.35 -3.61
CA PHE A 501 -20.09 -17.92 -2.43
C PHE A 501 -19.38 -18.22 -1.10
N VAL A 502 -18.59 -19.28 -1.03
CA VAL A 502 -17.96 -19.71 0.22
C VAL A 502 -16.57 -19.11 0.41
N ILE A 503 -15.78 -19.05 -0.66
CA ILE A 503 -14.37 -18.65 -0.60
C ILE A 503 -14.17 -17.22 -1.11
N LEU A 504 -14.72 -16.90 -2.28
CA LEU A 504 -14.43 -15.62 -2.95
C LEU A 504 -15.24 -14.45 -2.41
N GLN A 505 -16.41 -14.72 -1.82
CA GLN A 505 -17.21 -13.70 -1.15
C GLN A 505 -16.94 -13.70 0.35
N GLN A 506 -16.88 -12.50 0.91
CA GLN A 506 -16.60 -12.27 2.33
C GLN A 506 -17.22 -10.95 2.76
N ASP A 507 -17.93 -10.94 3.88
CA ASP A 507 -18.54 -9.74 4.42
C ASP A 507 -17.51 -8.94 5.23
N ALA A 508 -17.06 -7.82 4.70
CA ALA A 508 -16.08 -6.94 5.35
C ALA A 508 -16.66 -6.17 6.56
N PHE A 509 -17.99 -6.16 6.72
CA PHE A 509 -18.70 -5.46 7.80
C PHE A 509 -19.12 -6.37 8.94
N ASP A 510 -19.09 -7.70 8.74
CA ASP A 510 -19.34 -8.67 9.79
C ASP A 510 -18.04 -8.94 10.58
N GLU A 511 -18.09 -8.85 11.90
CA GLU A 511 -16.90 -8.99 12.76
C GLU A 511 -16.27 -10.39 12.70
N ILE A 512 -17.06 -11.41 12.43
CA ILE A 512 -16.61 -12.82 12.38
C ILE A 512 -16.11 -13.15 10.98
N ASP A 513 -16.91 -12.88 9.94
CA ASP A 513 -16.56 -13.23 8.57
C ASP A 513 -15.39 -12.39 8.03
N ALA A 514 -15.30 -11.11 8.41
CA ALA A 514 -14.19 -10.24 8.02
C ALA A 514 -12.84 -10.73 8.54
N ASN A 515 -12.81 -11.46 9.66
CA ASN A 515 -11.59 -11.99 10.27
C ASN A 515 -11.45 -13.49 9.99
N CYS A 516 -10.87 -13.84 8.84
CA CYS A 516 -10.70 -15.23 8.44
C CYS A 516 -9.21 -15.64 8.47
N PRO A 517 -8.73 -16.24 9.57
CA PRO A 517 -7.34 -16.71 9.68
C PRO A 517 -7.06 -17.83 8.68
N ILE A 518 -5.80 -17.98 8.30
CA ILE A 518 -5.39 -18.92 7.22
C ILE A 518 -5.78 -20.38 7.52
N GLU A 519 -5.77 -20.79 8.78
CA GLU A 519 -6.17 -22.14 9.18
C GLU A 519 -7.68 -22.40 8.92
N ARG A 520 -8.50 -21.37 9.11
CA ARG A 520 -9.93 -21.43 8.77
C ARG A 520 -10.12 -21.45 7.27
N GLN A 521 -9.38 -20.59 6.54
CA GLN A 521 -9.41 -20.57 5.06
C GLN A 521 -9.06 -21.94 4.49
N LYS A 522 -7.95 -22.55 4.99
CA LYS A 522 -7.53 -23.89 4.61
C LYS A 522 -8.67 -24.90 4.73
N MET A 523 -9.23 -25.02 5.92
CA MET A 523 -10.26 -26.02 6.20
C MET A 523 -11.48 -25.82 5.30
N MET A 524 -11.96 -24.59 5.15
CA MET A 524 -13.12 -24.29 4.31
C MET A 524 -12.85 -24.58 2.84
N TYR A 525 -11.67 -24.23 2.35
CA TYR A 525 -11.30 -24.48 0.97
C TYR A 525 -11.18 -25.97 0.67
N GLU A 526 -10.59 -26.75 1.58
CA GLU A 526 -10.51 -28.20 1.47
C GLU A 526 -11.90 -28.87 1.47
N MET A 527 -12.81 -28.44 2.34
CA MET A 527 -14.19 -28.93 2.33
C MET A 527 -14.89 -28.65 1.00
N VAL A 528 -14.70 -27.45 0.44
CA VAL A 528 -15.31 -27.08 -0.84
C VAL A 528 -14.71 -27.88 -1.99
N LEU A 529 -13.39 -28.06 -2.04
CA LEU A 529 -12.74 -28.89 -3.07
C LEU A 529 -13.16 -30.34 -2.98
N ASP A 530 -13.23 -30.92 -1.77
CA ASP A 530 -13.70 -32.31 -1.56
C ASP A 530 -15.13 -32.49 -2.11
N ILE A 531 -16.03 -31.54 -1.85
CA ILE A 531 -17.38 -31.55 -2.43
C ILE A 531 -17.35 -31.43 -3.96
N CYS A 532 -16.50 -30.59 -4.49
CA CYS A 532 -16.36 -30.42 -5.95
C CYS A 532 -15.81 -31.68 -6.66
N ASP A 533 -14.99 -32.47 -5.99
CA ASP A 533 -14.42 -33.71 -6.52
C ASP A 533 -15.39 -34.91 -6.46
N ARG A 534 -16.45 -34.83 -5.64
CA ARG A 534 -17.47 -35.90 -5.56
C ARG A 534 -18.40 -35.90 -6.76
N GLU A 535 -18.92 -37.06 -7.07
CA GLU A 535 -19.93 -37.26 -8.11
C GLU A 535 -21.33 -37.36 -7.47
N PHE A 536 -22.27 -36.63 -8.04
CA PHE A 536 -23.66 -36.60 -7.57
C PHE A 536 -24.60 -37.05 -8.68
N ALA A 537 -25.71 -37.70 -8.30
CA ALA A 537 -26.78 -38.04 -9.22
C ALA A 537 -27.97 -37.11 -9.01
N PHE A 538 -28.32 -36.32 -10.04
CA PHE A 538 -29.48 -35.43 -10.02
C PHE A 538 -30.49 -35.86 -11.11
N ALA A 539 -31.77 -35.83 -10.76
CA ALA A 539 -32.83 -36.10 -11.73
C ALA A 539 -33.04 -34.97 -12.75
N GLY A 540 -32.58 -33.75 -12.45
CA GLY A 540 -32.65 -32.60 -13.32
C GLY A 540 -31.95 -31.39 -12.74
N PHE A 541 -31.90 -30.31 -13.50
CA PHE A 541 -31.20 -29.08 -13.12
C PHE A 541 -31.80 -28.39 -11.89
N GLU A 542 -33.13 -28.47 -11.67
CA GLU A 542 -33.79 -27.90 -10.50
C GLU A 542 -33.32 -28.55 -9.20
N GLU A 543 -33.20 -29.89 -9.19
CA GLU A 543 -32.71 -30.64 -8.05
C GLU A 543 -31.24 -30.31 -7.76
N CYS A 544 -30.40 -30.22 -8.81
CA CYS A 544 -29.01 -29.80 -8.71
C CYS A 544 -28.91 -28.39 -8.09
N ALA A 545 -29.65 -27.44 -8.59
CA ALA A 545 -29.68 -26.08 -8.07
C ALA A 545 -30.14 -26.02 -6.60
N SER A 546 -31.20 -26.76 -6.24
CA SER A 546 -31.70 -26.80 -4.88
C SER A 546 -30.68 -27.36 -3.88
N PHE A 547 -30.00 -28.44 -4.26
CA PHE A 547 -28.95 -29.06 -3.45
C PHE A 547 -27.80 -28.08 -3.16
N PHE A 548 -27.21 -27.48 -4.20
CA PHE A 548 -26.08 -26.55 -4.02
C PHE A 548 -26.49 -25.25 -3.31
N LYS A 549 -27.68 -24.72 -3.54
CA LYS A 549 -28.22 -23.57 -2.78
C LYS A 549 -28.35 -23.90 -1.29
N GLY A 550 -28.78 -25.13 -0.95
CA GLY A 550 -28.82 -25.60 0.42
C GLY A 550 -27.43 -25.63 1.06
N LEU A 551 -26.44 -26.20 0.37
CA LEU A 551 -25.04 -26.21 0.83
C LEU A 551 -24.47 -24.79 1.01
N ILE A 552 -24.66 -23.91 0.03
CA ILE A 552 -24.21 -22.52 0.12
C ILE A 552 -24.79 -21.82 1.35
N ASN A 553 -26.06 -22.04 1.65
CA ASN A 553 -26.68 -21.47 2.86
C ASN A 553 -26.05 -22.00 4.15
N LEU A 554 -25.77 -23.30 4.25
CA LEU A 554 -25.09 -23.88 5.42
C LEU A 554 -23.66 -23.30 5.57
N PHE A 555 -22.89 -23.21 4.50
CA PHE A 555 -21.57 -22.59 4.53
C PHE A 555 -21.61 -21.12 4.92
N ARG A 556 -22.58 -20.35 4.43
CA ARG A 556 -22.75 -18.95 4.82
C ARG A 556 -23.04 -18.82 6.32
N GLN A 557 -23.91 -19.64 6.88
CA GLN A 557 -24.16 -19.65 8.32
C GLN A 557 -22.90 -20.06 9.11
N MET A 558 -22.10 -20.99 8.58
CA MET A 558 -20.81 -21.36 9.15
C MET A 558 -19.82 -20.19 9.10
N ASN A 559 -19.80 -19.39 8.02
CA ASN A 559 -18.95 -18.22 7.89
C ASN A 559 -19.25 -17.13 8.92
N TYR A 560 -20.53 -16.95 9.29
CA TYR A 560 -20.97 -16.04 10.34
C TYR A 560 -20.88 -16.62 11.76
N SER A 561 -20.32 -17.82 11.94
CA SER A 561 -20.13 -18.46 13.23
C SER A 561 -18.68 -18.36 13.67
N GLU A 562 -18.43 -18.11 14.97
CA GLU A 562 -17.08 -18.05 15.52
C GLU A 562 -16.29 -19.34 15.22
N TRP A 563 -15.03 -19.16 14.81
CA TRP A 563 -14.12 -20.25 14.48
C TRP A 563 -14.00 -21.26 15.63
N LYS A 564 -14.24 -22.55 15.34
CA LYS A 564 -14.22 -23.66 16.30
C LYS A 564 -15.29 -23.58 17.41
N SER A 565 -16.32 -22.75 17.28
CA SER A 565 -17.47 -22.77 18.19
C SER A 565 -18.33 -24.01 17.96
N GLU A 566 -19.16 -24.36 18.95
CA GLU A 566 -20.11 -25.48 18.84
C GLU A 566 -21.06 -25.29 17.63
N LYS A 567 -21.51 -24.06 17.40
CA LYS A 567 -22.36 -23.69 16.26
C LYS A 567 -21.64 -23.88 14.91
N PHE A 568 -20.35 -23.52 14.84
CA PHE A 568 -19.52 -23.75 13.66
C PHE A 568 -19.40 -25.25 13.34
N GLU A 569 -19.06 -26.06 14.33
CA GLU A 569 -18.94 -27.52 14.17
C GLU A 569 -20.29 -28.20 13.88
N ASP A 570 -21.40 -27.64 14.33
CA ASP A 570 -22.73 -28.14 14.01
C ASP A 570 -23.07 -27.92 12.53
N TYR A 571 -22.81 -26.72 11.98
CA TYR A 571 -22.97 -26.47 10.53
C TYR A 571 -22.06 -27.38 9.71
N ARG A 572 -20.84 -27.59 10.15
CA ARG A 572 -19.90 -28.51 9.49
C ARG A 572 -20.49 -29.94 9.40
N ARG A 573 -21.01 -30.47 10.49
CA ARG A 573 -21.67 -31.79 10.52
C ARG A 573 -22.89 -31.86 9.61
N GLN A 574 -23.68 -30.79 9.56
CA GLN A 574 -24.85 -30.71 8.67
C GLN A 574 -24.42 -30.73 7.20
N ILE A 575 -23.37 -30.02 6.83
CA ILE A 575 -22.78 -30.03 5.47
C ILE A 575 -22.32 -31.45 5.11
N GLU A 576 -21.49 -32.07 5.95
CA GLU A 576 -20.97 -33.43 5.73
C GLU A 576 -22.12 -34.46 5.58
N LYS A 577 -23.17 -34.36 6.39
CA LYS A 577 -24.35 -35.21 6.30
C LYS A 577 -25.08 -34.98 4.97
N THR A 578 -25.38 -33.74 4.61
CA THR A 578 -26.08 -33.37 3.36
C THR A 578 -25.35 -33.90 2.12
N VAL A 579 -24.02 -33.78 2.11
CA VAL A 579 -23.19 -34.29 1.03
C VAL A 579 -23.23 -35.82 0.94
N SER A 580 -23.04 -36.51 2.09
CA SER A 580 -23.04 -37.97 2.16
C SER A 580 -24.37 -38.61 1.73
N GLU A 581 -25.50 -37.95 2.03
CA GLU A 581 -26.82 -38.42 1.63
C GLU A 581 -27.11 -38.33 0.14
N LYS A 582 -26.38 -37.45 -0.58
CA LYS A 582 -26.58 -37.19 -2.02
C LYS A 582 -25.51 -37.80 -2.91
N GLU A 583 -24.40 -38.23 -2.34
CA GLU A 583 -23.30 -38.85 -3.09
C GLU A 583 -23.75 -40.08 -3.85
N SER A 584 -23.34 -40.22 -5.10
CA SER A 584 -23.62 -41.40 -5.91
C SER A 584 -22.92 -42.63 -5.31
N LYS A 585 -23.69 -43.68 -5.04
CA LYS A 585 -23.13 -44.94 -4.51
C LYS A 585 -22.43 -45.72 -5.59
#